data_60d20c789690900591289fe3037da887
#
_entry.id   60d20c789690900591289fe3037da887
#
_cell.length_a   1.000
_cell.length_b   1.000
_cell.length_c   1.000
_cell.angle_alpha   90.00
_cell.angle_beta   90.00
_cell.angle_gamma   90.00
#
_symmetry.space_group_name_H-M   'P 1'
#
loop_
_entity.id
_entity.type
_entity.pdbx_description
1 polymer ?
#
loop_
_entity_poly.entity_id
_entity_poly.type
_entity_poly.pdbx_seq_one_letter_code
_entity_poly.pdbx_strand_id
1 'polypeptide(L)'
;MAHLGRPKGKVVPELSLAPVAARLGELLGTNVPLAKDTYGEDAQAKVAAMNDGDVVLLENVRFNPEETSKDADERAAYAKKIAALGEAFVSDGFGVVHRAQGSNYDVAADLSAAAGLLLS
;
A
#
# COMPACT_ATOMS: atom_id res chain seq x y z
N MET A 1 -1.74 0.56 2.89
CA MET A 1 -0.83 -0.31 2.12
C MET A 1 0.38 -0.69 2.95
N ALA A 2 0.91 -1.88 2.75
CA ALA A 2 2.03 -2.42 3.52
C ALA A 2 2.75 -3.52 2.74
N HIS A 3 3.84 -4.03 3.31
CA HIS A 3 4.57 -5.17 2.75
C HIS A 3 4.89 -6.20 3.82
N LEU A 4 5.19 -7.41 3.39
CA LEU A 4 5.64 -8.51 4.23
C LEU A 4 6.66 -9.32 3.46
N GLY A 5 7.83 -9.56 4.06
CA GLY A 5 8.88 -10.39 3.47
C GLY A 5 9.48 -9.81 2.19
N ARG A 6 10.03 -10.71 1.36
CA ARG A 6 10.71 -10.35 0.11
C ARG A 6 10.21 -11.22 -1.06
N PRO A 7 8.99 -10.98 -1.55
CA PRO A 7 8.41 -11.77 -2.65
C PRO A 7 9.05 -11.52 -4.02
N LYS A 8 9.86 -10.48 -4.16
CA LYS A 8 10.61 -10.15 -5.38
C LYS A 8 9.73 -9.90 -6.62
N GLY A 9 8.61 -9.19 -6.42
CA GLY A 9 7.71 -8.83 -7.51
C GLY A 9 6.81 -9.95 -8.01
N LYS A 10 6.60 -10.97 -7.18
CA LYS A 10 5.72 -12.10 -7.50
C LYS A 10 4.67 -12.29 -6.42
N VAL A 11 3.52 -12.84 -6.79
CA VAL A 11 2.51 -13.24 -5.80
C VAL A 11 2.99 -14.49 -5.09
N VAL A 12 3.21 -14.38 -3.78
CA VAL A 12 3.60 -15.49 -2.90
C VAL A 12 2.52 -15.63 -1.84
N PRO A 13 1.67 -16.67 -1.89
CA PRO A 13 0.51 -16.79 -0.98
C PRO A 13 0.88 -16.71 0.50
N GLU A 14 2.03 -17.25 0.91
CA GLU A 14 2.51 -17.22 2.29
C GLU A 14 2.86 -15.81 2.77
N LEU A 15 3.04 -14.86 1.85
CA LEU A 15 3.35 -13.47 2.13
C LEU A 15 2.15 -12.54 1.89
N SER A 16 0.96 -13.10 1.70
CA SER A 16 -0.28 -12.32 1.63
C SER A 16 -0.53 -11.56 2.94
N LEU A 17 -1.13 -10.39 2.84
CA LEU A 17 -1.54 -9.58 3.99
C LEU A 17 -2.90 -9.99 4.56
N ALA A 18 -3.49 -11.12 4.12
CA ALA A 18 -4.78 -11.57 4.63
C ALA A 18 -4.80 -11.74 6.17
N PRO A 19 -3.78 -12.35 6.81
CA PRO A 19 -3.74 -12.40 8.28
C PRO A 19 -3.64 -11.02 8.93
N VAL A 20 -2.96 -10.08 8.27
CA VAL A 20 -2.83 -8.69 8.75
C VAL A 20 -4.18 -7.99 8.69
N ALA A 21 -4.95 -8.16 7.62
CA ALA A 21 -6.29 -7.60 7.50
C ALA A 21 -7.21 -8.13 8.60
N ALA A 22 -7.18 -9.43 8.87
CA ALA A 22 -7.97 -10.05 9.93
C ALA A 22 -7.62 -9.47 11.31
N ARG A 23 -6.32 -9.37 11.61
CA ARG A 23 -5.86 -8.84 12.90
C ARG A 23 -6.18 -7.35 13.05
N LEU A 24 -6.02 -6.58 11.99
CA LEU A 24 -6.38 -5.15 12.00
C LEU A 24 -7.87 -4.96 12.26
N GLY A 25 -8.71 -5.79 11.64
CA GLY A 25 -10.15 -5.78 11.88
C GLY A 25 -10.52 -6.06 13.33
N GLU A 26 -9.86 -7.04 13.96
CA GLU A 26 -10.05 -7.32 15.40
C GLU A 26 -9.69 -6.11 16.28
N LEU A 27 -8.55 -5.48 16.00
CA LEU A 27 -8.07 -4.33 16.78
C LEU A 27 -8.96 -3.10 16.60
N LEU A 28 -9.52 -2.89 15.42
CA LEU A 28 -10.41 -1.75 15.13
C LEU A 28 -11.87 -2.03 15.48
N GLY A 29 -12.23 -3.30 15.75
CA GLY A 29 -13.62 -3.69 16.01
C GLY A 29 -14.53 -3.58 14.80
N THR A 30 -13.98 -3.68 13.58
CA THR A 30 -14.73 -3.58 12.33
C THR A 30 -14.13 -4.51 11.28
N ASN A 31 -14.88 -4.76 10.20
CA ASN A 31 -14.35 -5.54 9.09
C ASN A 31 -13.36 -4.70 8.27
N VAL A 32 -12.16 -5.24 8.03
CA VAL A 32 -11.16 -4.64 7.15
C VAL A 32 -11.00 -5.56 5.94
N PRO A 33 -11.61 -5.24 4.79
CA PRO A 33 -11.44 -6.06 3.59
C PRO A 33 -10.01 -5.93 3.06
N LEU A 34 -9.52 -7.04 2.50
CA LEU A 34 -8.25 -7.07 1.77
C LEU A 34 -8.56 -7.02 0.28
N ALA A 35 -8.01 -6.02 -0.41
CA ALA A 35 -8.03 -5.98 -1.87
C ALA A 35 -7.11 -7.07 -2.42
N LYS A 36 -7.51 -7.71 -3.51
CA LYS A 36 -6.72 -8.78 -4.15
C LYS A 36 -5.47 -8.28 -4.85
N ASP A 37 -5.40 -7.00 -5.10
CA ASP A 37 -4.30 -6.33 -5.79
C ASP A 37 -3.96 -5.01 -5.07
N THR A 38 -3.06 -4.24 -5.66
CA THR A 38 -2.58 -2.99 -5.07
C THR A 38 -3.15 -1.76 -5.78
N TYR A 39 -3.32 -1.81 -7.10
CA TYR A 39 -3.82 -0.70 -7.91
C TYR A 39 -4.75 -1.15 -9.04
N GLY A 40 -5.11 -2.42 -9.07
CA GLY A 40 -5.95 -3.01 -10.10
C GLY A 40 -7.45 -2.80 -9.85
N GLU A 41 -8.26 -3.55 -10.57
CA GLU A 41 -9.71 -3.41 -10.53
C GLU A 41 -10.31 -3.66 -9.15
N ASP A 42 -9.81 -4.65 -8.43
CA ASP A 42 -10.33 -4.99 -7.10
C ASP A 42 -10.03 -3.89 -6.07
N ALA A 43 -8.80 -3.34 -6.08
CA ALA A 43 -8.43 -2.22 -5.22
C ALA A 43 -9.28 -0.99 -5.53
N GLN A 44 -9.44 -0.65 -6.81
CA GLN A 44 -10.26 0.48 -7.24
C GLN A 44 -11.72 0.33 -6.82
N ALA A 45 -12.29 -0.86 -7.00
CA ALA A 45 -13.68 -1.14 -6.63
C ALA A 45 -13.89 -1.02 -5.11
N LYS A 46 -12.98 -1.59 -4.30
CA LYS A 46 -13.07 -1.53 -2.84
C LYS A 46 -12.90 -0.11 -2.32
N VAL A 47 -11.98 0.66 -2.89
CA VAL A 47 -11.78 2.07 -2.51
C VAL A 47 -12.99 2.91 -2.89
N ALA A 48 -13.56 2.70 -4.08
CA ALA A 48 -14.76 3.43 -4.54
C ALA A 48 -16.00 3.15 -3.66
N ALA A 49 -16.05 1.96 -3.04
CA ALA A 49 -17.16 1.58 -2.17
C ALA A 49 -16.98 2.03 -0.71
N MET A 50 -15.85 2.66 -0.36
CA MET A 50 -15.58 3.12 1.01
C MET A 50 -16.48 4.29 1.39
N ASN A 51 -16.95 4.26 2.63
CA ASN A 51 -17.59 5.38 3.30
C ASN A 51 -16.63 5.99 4.31
N ASP A 52 -16.97 7.16 4.83
CA ASP A 52 -16.18 7.83 5.86
C ASP A 52 -15.95 6.91 7.06
N GLY A 53 -14.70 6.79 7.48
CA GLY A 53 -14.29 5.92 8.58
C GLY A 53 -13.98 4.47 8.19
N ASP A 54 -14.26 4.07 6.98
CA ASP A 54 -13.93 2.72 6.51
C ASP A 54 -12.41 2.55 6.31
N VAL A 55 -11.94 1.30 6.47
CA VAL A 55 -10.54 0.93 6.25
C VAL A 55 -10.49 -0.24 5.27
N VAL A 56 -9.64 -0.12 4.27
CA VAL A 56 -9.34 -1.19 3.30
C VAL A 56 -7.83 -1.41 3.30
N LEU A 57 -7.40 -2.67 3.36
CA LEU A 57 -5.99 -3.03 3.20
C LEU A 57 -5.74 -3.48 1.77
N LEU A 58 -4.75 -2.90 1.12
CA LEU A 58 -4.29 -3.37 -0.18
C LEU A 58 -3.38 -4.58 0.01
N GLU A 59 -3.34 -5.48 -0.98
CA GLU A 59 -2.44 -6.63 -0.92
C GLU A 59 -0.98 -6.17 -0.92
N ASN A 60 -0.08 -7.06 -0.56
CA ASN A 60 1.35 -6.81 -0.38
C ASN A 60 1.93 -6.03 -1.55
N VAL A 61 2.37 -4.80 -1.31
CA VAL A 61 2.90 -3.91 -2.36
C VAL A 61 4.11 -4.50 -3.06
N ARG A 62 4.87 -5.36 -2.38
CA ARG A 62 6.04 -6.04 -2.95
C ARG A 62 5.70 -7.23 -3.87
N PHE A 63 4.43 -7.54 -4.06
CA PHE A 63 4.00 -8.44 -5.12
C PHE A 63 4.14 -7.78 -6.49
N ASN A 64 4.24 -6.45 -6.54
CA ASN A 64 4.41 -5.68 -7.77
C ASN A 64 5.90 -5.47 -8.05
N PRO A 65 6.41 -5.86 -9.22
CA PRO A 65 7.83 -5.67 -9.54
C PRO A 65 8.23 -4.19 -9.59
N GLU A 66 7.30 -3.30 -9.92
CA GLU A 66 7.55 -1.85 -10.00
C GLU A 66 7.88 -1.23 -8.64
N GLU A 67 7.43 -1.84 -7.54
CA GLU A 67 7.64 -1.31 -6.17
C GLU A 67 9.12 -1.12 -5.85
N THR A 68 9.95 -2.06 -6.25
CA THR A 68 11.39 -2.06 -5.97
C THR A 68 12.25 -1.87 -7.21
N SER A 69 11.65 -1.45 -8.32
CA SER A 69 12.37 -1.22 -9.57
C SER A 69 13.45 -0.16 -9.40
N LYS A 70 14.59 -0.36 -10.06
CA LYS A 70 15.67 0.63 -10.13
C LYS A 70 15.39 1.71 -11.16
N ASP A 71 14.42 1.49 -12.06
CA ASP A 71 13.97 2.47 -13.03
C ASP A 71 13.02 3.45 -12.35
N ALA A 72 13.46 4.70 -12.20
CA ALA A 72 12.67 5.75 -11.55
C ALA A 72 11.38 6.07 -12.32
N ASP A 73 11.38 5.97 -13.63
CA ASP A 73 10.20 6.23 -14.45
C ASP A 73 9.15 5.13 -14.27
N GLU A 74 9.57 3.88 -14.18
CA GLU A 74 8.68 2.76 -13.89
C GLU A 74 8.06 2.87 -12.51
N ARG A 75 8.86 3.21 -11.48
CA ARG A 75 8.35 3.46 -10.12
C ARG A 75 7.38 4.63 -10.11
N ALA A 76 7.67 5.71 -10.80
CA ALA A 76 6.81 6.89 -10.86
C ALA A 76 5.45 6.57 -11.50
N ALA A 77 5.42 5.82 -12.57
CA ALA A 77 4.18 5.39 -13.23
C ALA A 77 3.33 4.49 -12.30
N TYR A 78 3.96 3.57 -11.60
CA TYR A 78 3.32 2.72 -10.60
C TYR A 78 2.75 3.56 -9.43
N ALA A 79 3.55 4.48 -8.91
CA ALA A 79 3.15 5.35 -7.80
C ALA A 79 1.92 6.20 -8.14
N LYS A 80 1.80 6.68 -9.37
CA LYS A 80 0.62 7.42 -9.81
C LYS A 80 -0.65 6.59 -9.76
N LYS A 81 -0.56 5.30 -10.07
CA LYS A 81 -1.70 4.39 -10.00
C LYS A 81 -2.16 4.20 -8.55
N ILE A 82 -1.23 4.10 -7.61
CA ILE A 82 -1.55 4.04 -6.18
C ILE A 82 -2.10 5.38 -5.69
N ALA A 83 -1.47 6.48 -6.06
CA ALA A 83 -1.90 7.83 -5.67
C ALA A 83 -3.33 8.14 -6.12
N ALA A 84 -3.77 7.58 -7.25
CA ALA A 84 -5.13 7.74 -7.74
C ALA A 84 -6.19 7.13 -6.80
N LEU A 85 -5.81 6.28 -5.87
CA LEU A 85 -6.72 5.68 -4.87
C LEU A 85 -6.99 6.61 -3.68
N GLY A 86 -6.26 7.69 -3.52
CA GLY A 86 -6.39 8.56 -2.34
C GLY A 86 -6.16 10.02 -2.66
N GLU A 87 -6.33 10.87 -1.64
CA GLU A 87 -6.19 12.33 -1.74
C GLU A 87 -4.99 12.84 -0.97
N ALA A 88 -4.49 12.07 0.00
CA ALA A 88 -3.33 12.39 0.82
C ALA A 88 -2.55 11.13 1.15
N PHE A 89 -1.29 11.30 1.51
CA PHE A 89 -0.38 10.21 1.84
C PHE A 89 0.23 10.42 3.23
N VAL A 90 0.15 9.39 4.07
CA VAL A 90 0.85 9.37 5.36
C VAL A 90 1.88 8.25 5.33
N SER A 91 3.15 8.60 5.52
CA SER A 91 4.25 7.64 5.60
C SER A 91 4.51 7.27 7.05
N ASP A 92 4.37 5.98 7.37
CA ASP A 92 4.62 5.46 8.72
C ASP A 92 5.48 4.18 8.71
N GLY A 93 6.13 3.89 7.58
CA GLY A 93 7.00 2.73 7.40
C GLY A 93 8.44 3.01 7.83
N PHE A 94 8.71 3.11 9.13
CA PHE A 94 10.04 3.44 9.66
C PHE A 94 11.14 2.52 9.11
N GLY A 95 10.90 1.22 9.05
CA GLY A 95 11.89 0.24 8.60
C GLY A 95 12.33 0.38 7.14
N VAL A 96 11.57 1.12 6.33
CA VAL A 96 11.85 1.32 4.89
C VAL A 96 12.04 2.78 4.50
N VAL A 97 12.06 3.69 5.45
CA VAL A 97 12.13 5.13 5.19
C VAL A 97 13.40 5.53 4.41
N HIS A 98 14.47 4.76 4.55
CA HIS A 98 15.75 4.99 3.86
C HIS A 98 15.79 4.44 2.43
N ARG A 99 14.72 3.79 1.96
CA ARG A 99 14.66 3.15 0.63
C ARG A 99 13.78 3.95 -0.32
N ALA A 100 14.24 4.13 -1.56
CA ALA A 100 13.46 4.72 -2.63
C ALA A 100 12.62 3.63 -3.31
N GLN A 101 11.43 3.41 -2.81
CA GLN A 101 10.46 2.44 -3.35
C GLN A 101 9.16 3.15 -3.74
N GLY A 102 8.35 2.53 -4.61
CA GLY A 102 7.16 3.16 -5.16
C GLY A 102 6.17 3.63 -4.11
N SER A 103 5.86 2.77 -3.14
CA SER A 103 4.83 3.04 -2.13
C SER A 103 5.27 3.94 -0.99
N ASN A 104 6.56 4.24 -0.84
CA ASN A 104 7.05 5.09 0.24
C ASN A 104 7.76 6.37 -0.24
N TYR A 105 8.36 6.35 -1.39
CA TYR A 105 9.15 7.46 -1.93
C TYR A 105 8.42 8.16 -3.08
N ASP A 106 8.13 7.42 -4.15
CA ASP A 106 7.58 8.02 -5.37
C ASP A 106 6.14 8.51 -5.18
N VAL A 107 5.32 7.81 -4.40
CA VAL A 107 3.92 8.20 -4.15
C VAL A 107 3.82 9.56 -3.43
N ALA A 108 4.81 9.90 -2.61
CA ALA A 108 4.83 11.18 -1.88
C ALA A 108 4.94 12.40 -2.81
N ALA A 109 5.41 12.21 -4.04
CA ALA A 109 5.50 13.28 -5.03
C ALA A 109 4.13 13.63 -5.65
N ASP A 110 3.17 12.71 -5.61
CA ASP A 110 1.87 12.86 -6.28
C ASP A 110 0.74 13.30 -5.34
N LEU A 111 0.96 13.28 -4.03
CA LEU A 111 -0.05 13.59 -3.01
C LEU A 111 0.52 14.51 -1.93
N SER A 112 -0.38 15.22 -1.23
CA SER A 112 0.01 15.88 0.03
C SER A 112 0.49 14.81 1.01
N ALA A 113 1.73 14.94 1.48
CA ALA A 113 2.38 13.93 2.28
C ALA A 113 2.68 14.41 3.71
N ALA A 114 2.58 13.49 4.67
CA ALA A 114 2.91 13.73 6.07
C ALA A 114 3.58 12.48 6.67
N ALA A 115 4.26 12.66 7.80
CA ALA A 115 4.80 11.55 8.58
C ALA A 115 3.75 11.04 9.57
N GLY A 116 3.67 9.72 9.72
CA GLY A 116 2.85 9.09 10.74
C GLY A 116 3.55 9.08 12.11
N LEU A 117 2.89 8.51 13.09
CA LEU A 117 3.36 8.53 14.48
C LEU A 117 4.66 7.75 14.69
N LEU A 118 4.86 6.68 13.93
CA LEU A 118 6.09 5.87 14.03
C LEU A 118 7.31 6.60 13.47
N LEU A 119 7.12 7.50 12.47
CA LEU A 119 8.18 8.31 11.87
C LEU A 119 8.41 9.63 12.59
N SER A 120 7.41 10.14 13.26
CA SER A 120 7.53 11.36 14.02
C SER A 120 8.18 11.11 15.39
#